data_827f10cae32fbd42d58fd8355b0b2e8b
#
_entry.id   827f10cae32fbd42d58fd8355b0b2e8b
#
_cell.length_a   1.000
_cell.length_b   1.000
_cell.length_c   1.000
_cell.angle_alpha   90.00
_cell.angle_beta   90.00
_cell.angle_gamma   90.00
#
_symmetry.space_group_name_H-M   'P 1'
#
loop_
_entity.id
_entity.type
_entity.pdbx_description
1 polymer ?
#
loop_
_entity_poly.entity_id
_entity_poly.type
_entity_poly.pdbx_seq_one_letter_code
_entity_poly.pdbx_strand_id
1 'polypeptide(L)'
;MKSSFRWYGDSDPVTLDMIRQIPGMRSIVSAVYDVKPGEVWPEESIKHLVDECAEKGLVFDVVESIPVTEEIKLGLPERDRHIENYCESIRRCAKYGIKCVTYNFMPVFDWTRTQLDKMAPDGSTSLVMYWDQMKNLDPLKDDIHLPGWDSSYTQDEVRDLIRAY
;
A
#
# COMPACT_ATOMS: atom_id res chain seq x y z
N MET A 1 -21.92 -9.98 -3.28
CA MET A 1 -20.77 -9.31 -2.64
C MET A 1 -19.92 -10.39 -1.99
N LYS A 2 -18.59 -10.32 -2.09
CA LYS A 2 -17.66 -11.25 -1.41
C LYS A 2 -17.12 -10.56 -0.16
N SER A 3 -16.99 -11.29 0.94
CA SER A 3 -16.22 -10.84 2.10
C SER A 3 -14.74 -11.04 1.82
N SER A 4 -13.94 -10.01 2.04
CA SER A 4 -12.48 -10.04 1.88
C SER A 4 -11.80 -9.51 3.14
N PHE A 5 -10.59 -9.98 3.39
CA PHE A 5 -9.78 -9.55 4.50
C PHE A 5 -8.44 -8.99 4.00
N ARG A 6 -8.02 -7.83 4.54
CA ARG A 6 -6.72 -7.26 4.25
C ARG A 6 -5.66 -7.98 5.08
N TRP A 7 -4.70 -8.61 4.41
CA TRP A 7 -3.59 -9.31 5.03
C TRP A 7 -2.26 -8.71 4.58
N TYR A 8 -1.39 -8.45 5.53
CA TYR A 8 -0.12 -7.76 5.29
C TYR A 8 1.09 -8.70 5.13
N GLY A 9 0.85 -9.96 4.75
CA GLY A 9 1.90 -10.95 4.52
C GLY A 9 2.37 -11.63 5.79
N ASP A 10 3.47 -12.36 5.72
CA ASP A 10 3.99 -13.21 6.80
C ASP A 10 4.32 -12.48 8.11
N SER A 11 4.58 -11.19 8.04
CA SER A 11 4.84 -10.35 9.22
C SER A 11 3.56 -9.88 9.92
N ASP A 12 2.38 -10.11 9.34
CA ASP A 12 1.10 -9.75 9.94
C ASP A 12 0.84 -10.61 11.18
N PRO A 13 0.52 -10.03 12.34
CA PRO A 13 0.10 -10.81 13.50
C PRO A 13 -1.20 -11.59 13.28
N VAL A 14 -2.03 -11.18 12.31
CA VAL A 14 -3.22 -11.92 11.89
C VAL A 14 -2.83 -12.88 10.77
N THR A 15 -2.86 -14.18 11.07
CA THR A 15 -2.47 -15.22 10.13
C THR A 15 -3.60 -15.62 9.18
N LEU A 16 -3.28 -16.21 8.03
CA LEU A 16 -4.27 -16.79 7.11
C LEU A 16 -5.13 -17.88 7.81
N ASP A 17 -4.56 -18.62 8.79
CA ASP A 17 -5.32 -19.59 9.59
C ASP A 17 -6.38 -18.94 10.49
N MET A 18 -6.12 -17.74 11.02
CA MET A 18 -7.13 -16.96 11.76
C MET A 18 -8.20 -16.42 10.80
N ILE A 19 -7.79 -15.89 9.65
CA ILE A 19 -8.70 -15.31 8.66
C ILE A 19 -9.69 -16.36 8.14
N ARG A 20 -9.23 -17.57 7.83
CA ARG A 20 -10.09 -18.64 7.30
C ARG A 20 -11.16 -19.09 8.30
N GLN A 21 -11.01 -18.82 9.60
CA GLN A 21 -12.00 -19.16 10.62
C GLN A 21 -13.20 -18.22 10.61
N ILE A 22 -13.09 -17.06 9.96
CA ILE A 22 -14.20 -16.10 9.86
C ILE A 22 -15.28 -16.68 8.93
N PRO A 23 -16.54 -16.86 9.42
CA PRO A 23 -17.59 -17.44 8.59
C PRO A 23 -17.80 -16.68 7.28
N GLY A 24 -17.76 -17.41 6.15
CA GLY A 24 -17.95 -16.83 4.81
C GLY A 24 -16.76 -16.09 4.24
N MET A 25 -15.66 -15.97 4.96
CA MET A 25 -14.41 -15.38 4.43
C MET A 25 -13.78 -16.28 3.36
N ARG A 26 -13.46 -15.71 2.20
CA ARG A 26 -12.87 -16.44 1.07
C ARG A 26 -11.81 -15.65 0.33
N SER A 27 -11.87 -14.33 0.38
CA SER A 27 -11.04 -13.44 -0.44
C SER A 27 -9.99 -12.74 0.42
N ILE A 28 -8.78 -12.68 -0.09
CA ILE A 28 -7.65 -11.95 0.50
C ILE A 28 -7.35 -10.72 -0.36
N VAL A 29 -7.16 -9.61 0.31
CA VAL A 29 -6.59 -8.39 -0.21
C VAL A 29 -5.17 -8.29 0.33
N SER A 30 -4.16 -8.27 -0.54
CA SER A 30 -2.76 -8.19 -0.13
C SER A 30 -1.89 -7.53 -1.21
N ALA A 31 -0.59 -7.51 -1.02
CA ALA A 31 0.39 -7.02 -1.98
C ALA A 31 1.69 -7.82 -1.88
N VAL A 32 2.57 -7.68 -2.87
CA VAL A 32 3.95 -8.14 -2.79
C VAL A 32 4.75 -7.07 -2.05
N TYR A 33 5.34 -7.42 -0.89
CA TYR A 33 6.00 -6.47 0.01
C TYR A 33 7.53 -6.47 -0.08
N ASP A 34 8.12 -7.44 -0.77
CA ASP A 34 9.56 -7.64 -0.90
C ASP A 34 10.16 -6.97 -2.15
N VAL A 35 9.38 -6.19 -2.89
CA VAL A 35 9.79 -5.50 -4.12
C VAL A 35 9.77 -3.99 -3.92
N LYS A 36 10.84 -3.33 -4.35
CA LYS A 36 10.92 -1.86 -4.26
C LYS A 36 9.87 -1.19 -5.15
N PRO A 37 9.28 -0.05 -4.71
CA PRO A 37 8.41 0.76 -5.55
C PRO A 37 9.05 1.07 -6.91
N GLY A 38 8.25 0.94 -7.99
CA GLY A 38 8.69 1.19 -9.35
C GLY A 38 9.37 0.01 -10.06
N GLU A 39 9.66 -1.08 -9.37
CA GLU A 39 10.16 -2.31 -9.97
C GLU A 39 9.03 -3.26 -10.36
N VAL A 40 9.31 -4.12 -11.34
CA VAL A 40 8.36 -5.15 -11.78
C VAL A 40 8.28 -6.25 -10.73
N TRP A 41 7.06 -6.60 -10.32
CA TRP A 41 6.84 -7.72 -9.40
C TRP A 41 7.25 -9.05 -10.02
N PRO A 42 8.14 -9.85 -9.37
CA PRO A 42 8.49 -11.19 -9.83
C PRO A 42 7.27 -12.10 -9.87
N GLU A 43 7.19 -12.95 -10.89
CA GLU A 43 6.11 -13.94 -10.99
C GLU A 43 6.13 -14.92 -9.81
N GLU A 44 7.32 -15.24 -9.31
CA GLU A 44 7.52 -16.13 -8.16
C GLU A 44 6.87 -15.56 -6.89
N SER A 45 7.04 -14.25 -6.61
CA SER A 45 6.45 -13.59 -5.44
C SER A 45 4.92 -13.58 -5.53
N ILE A 46 4.37 -13.29 -6.71
CA ILE A 46 2.92 -13.34 -6.94
C ILE A 46 2.38 -14.76 -6.76
N LYS A 47 3.06 -15.74 -7.37
CA LYS A 47 2.69 -17.16 -7.29
C LYS A 47 2.73 -17.66 -5.85
N HIS A 48 3.77 -17.29 -5.09
CA HIS A 48 3.90 -17.65 -3.68
C HIS A 48 2.65 -17.23 -2.87
N LEU A 49 2.24 -15.97 -2.97
CA LEU A 49 1.05 -15.46 -2.28
C LEU A 49 -0.24 -16.18 -2.71
N VAL A 50 -0.36 -16.49 -4.00
CA VAL A 50 -1.53 -17.22 -4.52
C VAL A 50 -1.57 -18.64 -3.95
N ASP A 51 -0.44 -19.35 -3.97
CA ASP A 51 -0.34 -20.73 -3.48
C ASP A 51 -0.59 -20.78 -1.96
N GLU A 52 0.01 -19.87 -1.20
CA GLU A 52 -0.14 -19.79 0.26
C GLU A 52 -1.61 -19.54 0.67
N CYS A 53 -2.29 -18.63 0.00
CA CYS A 53 -3.72 -18.42 0.20
C CYS A 53 -4.54 -19.67 -0.15
N ALA A 54 -4.22 -20.32 -1.27
CA ALA A 54 -4.91 -21.50 -1.75
C ALA A 54 -4.76 -22.70 -0.80
N GLU A 55 -3.59 -22.92 -0.20
CA GLU A 55 -3.34 -23.94 0.82
C GLU A 55 -4.25 -23.79 2.04
N LYS A 56 -4.67 -22.57 2.35
CA LYS A 56 -5.61 -22.26 3.44
C LYS A 56 -7.07 -22.24 3.00
N GLY A 57 -7.36 -22.53 1.73
CA GLY A 57 -8.71 -22.48 1.16
C GLY A 57 -9.24 -21.05 0.94
N LEU A 58 -8.32 -20.10 0.83
CA LEU A 58 -8.57 -18.70 0.54
C LEU A 58 -8.14 -18.35 -0.89
N VAL A 59 -8.57 -17.21 -1.40
CA VAL A 59 -8.24 -16.75 -2.76
C VAL A 59 -7.62 -15.36 -2.67
N PHE A 60 -6.39 -15.20 -3.14
CA PHE A 60 -5.79 -13.89 -3.35
C PHE A 60 -6.30 -13.32 -4.68
N ASP A 61 -7.33 -12.49 -4.66
CA ASP A 61 -7.98 -11.95 -5.86
C ASP A 61 -8.02 -10.40 -5.92
N VAL A 62 -7.52 -9.73 -4.90
CA VAL A 62 -7.42 -8.26 -4.87
C VAL A 62 -6.02 -7.83 -4.42
N VAL A 63 -5.37 -7.05 -5.25
CA VAL A 63 -4.10 -6.38 -4.91
C VAL A 63 -4.39 -5.00 -4.33
N GLU A 64 -3.86 -4.72 -3.15
CA GLU A 64 -3.84 -3.38 -2.57
C GLU A 64 -2.46 -3.12 -1.92
N SER A 65 -1.59 -2.40 -2.55
CA SER A 65 -1.63 -1.88 -3.93
C SER A 65 -0.29 -2.12 -4.60
N ILE A 66 -0.24 -2.04 -5.92
CA ILE A 66 1.05 -1.81 -6.59
C ILE A 66 1.38 -0.33 -6.37
N PRO A 67 2.55 0.01 -5.78
CA PRO A 67 2.90 1.41 -5.52
C PRO A 67 3.00 2.22 -6.82
N VAL A 68 2.28 3.35 -6.88
CA VAL A 68 2.48 4.37 -7.90
C VAL A 68 3.56 5.32 -7.40
N THR A 69 4.70 5.36 -8.09
CA THR A 69 5.88 6.11 -7.65
C THR A 69 5.74 7.62 -7.85
N GLU A 70 6.58 8.40 -7.17
CA GLU A 70 6.57 9.88 -7.32
C GLU A 70 6.94 10.29 -8.74
N GLU A 71 7.77 9.51 -9.44
CA GLU A 71 8.10 9.75 -10.84
C GLU A 71 6.86 9.77 -11.73
N ILE A 72 5.90 8.87 -11.47
CA ILE A 72 4.62 8.83 -12.20
C ILE A 72 3.74 10.00 -11.77
N LYS A 73 3.58 10.20 -10.46
CA LYS A 73 2.66 11.20 -9.88
C LYS A 73 3.05 12.63 -10.28
N LEU A 74 4.34 12.92 -10.35
CA LEU A 74 4.90 14.24 -10.62
C LEU A 74 5.38 14.42 -12.07
N GLY A 75 5.32 13.37 -12.89
CA GLY A 75 5.76 13.43 -14.29
C GLY A 75 7.28 13.57 -14.47
N LEU A 76 8.07 13.01 -13.56
CA LEU A 76 9.53 13.09 -13.57
C LEU A 76 10.16 12.25 -14.70
N PRO A 77 11.46 12.41 -15.00
CA PRO A 77 12.11 11.80 -16.17
C PRO A 77 11.94 10.28 -16.29
N GLU A 78 11.95 9.52 -15.18
CA GLU A 78 11.83 8.07 -15.19
C GLU A 78 10.38 7.57 -15.27
N ARG A 79 9.41 8.46 -15.38
CA ARG A 79 7.97 8.17 -15.38
C ARG A 79 7.58 7.04 -16.32
N ASP A 80 8.02 7.11 -17.56
CA ASP A 80 7.57 6.17 -18.60
C ASP A 80 8.07 4.75 -18.33
N ARG A 81 9.28 4.59 -17.79
CA ARG A 81 9.83 3.31 -17.34
C ARG A 81 9.01 2.75 -16.17
N HIS A 82 8.66 3.57 -15.20
CA HIS A 82 7.86 3.15 -14.04
C HIS A 82 6.43 2.77 -14.45
N ILE A 83 5.83 3.46 -15.43
CA ILE A 83 4.53 3.10 -16.00
C ILE A 83 4.59 1.72 -16.67
N GLU A 84 5.62 1.44 -17.48
CA GLU A 84 5.77 0.13 -18.13
C GLU A 84 5.94 -0.99 -17.10
N ASN A 85 6.76 -0.78 -16.06
CA ASN A 85 6.94 -1.73 -14.96
C ASN A 85 5.62 -1.98 -14.20
N TYR A 86 4.84 -0.93 -13.97
CA TYR A 86 3.52 -1.04 -13.35
C TYR A 86 2.55 -1.87 -14.20
N CYS A 87 2.50 -1.60 -15.52
CA CYS A 87 1.69 -2.35 -16.46
C CYS A 87 2.12 -3.83 -16.53
N GLU A 88 3.42 -4.11 -16.51
CA GLU A 88 3.92 -5.48 -16.50
C GLU A 88 3.54 -6.22 -15.21
N SER A 89 3.61 -5.57 -14.06
CA SER A 89 3.16 -6.13 -12.78
C SER A 89 1.67 -6.49 -12.82
N ILE A 90 0.81 -5.63 -13.41
CA ILE A 90 -0.61 -5.94 -13.63
C ILE A 90 -0.80 -7.16 -14.53
N ARG A 91 -0.04 -7.25 -15.66
CA ARG A 91 -0.12 -8.40 -16.57
C ARG A 91 0.23 -9.71 -15.86
N ARG A 92 1.27 -9.68 -15.01
CA ARG A 92 1.68 -10.83 -14.20
C ARG A 92 0.61 -11.19 -13.17
N CYS A 93 0.04 -10.24 -12.46
CA CYS A 93 -1.07 -10.48 -11.53
C CYS A 93 -2.26 -11.16 -12.26
N ALA A 94 -2.60 -10.71 -13.47
CA ALA A 94 -3.68 -11.26 -14.25
C ALA A 94 -3.46 -12.74 -14.63
N LYS A 95 -2.21 -13.15 -14.90
CA LYS A 95 -1.87 -14.57 -15.17
C LYS A 95 -2.25 -15.49 -14.01
N TYR A 96 -2.15 -15.00 -12.79
CA TYR A 96 -2.47 -15.75 -11.56
C TYR A 96 -3.91 -15.56 -11.08
N GLY A 97 -4.77 -14.99 -11.92
CA GLY A 97 -6.21 -14.89 -11.69
C GLY A 97 -6.64 -13.74 -10.77
N ILE A 98 -5.74 -12.83 -10.44
CA ILE A 98 -6.05 -11.61 -9.68
C ILE A 98 -6.91 -10.69 -10.55
N LYS A 99 -8.05 -10.25 -10.00
CA LYS A 99 -9.11 -9.56 -10.77
C LYS A 99 -9.23 -8.08 -10.49
N CYS A 100 -8.64 -7.63 -9.40
CA CYS A 100 -8.72 -6.24 -8.98
C CYS A 100 -7.35 -5.78 -8.49
N VAL A 101 -6.90 -4.65 -9.00
CA VAL A 101 -5.74 -3.94 -8.51
C VAL A 101 -6.19 -2.55 -8.12
N THR A 102 -6.04 -2.19 -6.85
CA THR A 102 -6.28 -0.83 -6.39
C THR A 102 -4.98 -0.03 -6.45
N TYR A 103 -5.08 1.29 -6.42
CA TYR A 103 -3.92 2.17 -6.42
C TYR A 103 -4.19 3.43 -5.61
N ASN A 104 -3.13 4.04 -5.14
CA ASN A 104 -3.14 5.34 -4.50
C ASN A 104 -2.39 6.33 -5.39
N PHE A 105 -2.96 7.53 -5.53
CA PHE A 105 -2.36 8.61 -6.31
C PHE A 105 -2.32 9.87 -5.46
N MET A 106 -1.55 9.80 -4.37
CA MET A 106 -1.36 10.90 -3.42
C MET A 106 0.12 11.30 -3.46
N PRO A 107 0.46 12.44 -4.09
CA PRO A 107 1.85 12.84 -4.21
C PRO A 107 2.43 13.24 -2.85
N VAL A 108 3.69 12.91 -2.64
CA VAL A 108 4.57 13.25 -1.51
C VAL A 108 4.10 12.71 -0.16
N PHE A 109 2.93 13.14 0.34
CA PHE A 109 2.51 12.89 1.73
C PHE A 109 1.73 11.59 1.93
N ASP A 110 1.34 10.93 0.87
CA ASP A 110 0.62 9.66 0.86
C ASP A 110 -0.30 9.48 2.10
N TRP A 111 -0.21 8.38 2.83
CA TRP A 111 -1.06 8.04 3.97
C TRP A 111 -0.70 8.77 5.29
N THR A 112 -0.38 10.06 5.24
CA THR A 112 -0.03 10.85 6.43
C THR A 112 -1.12 10.81 7.49
N ARG A 113 -0.74 10.60 8.75
CA ARG A 113 -1.62 10.58 9.92
C ARG A 113 -1.02 11.40 11.05
N THR A 114 -1.86 11.94 11.92
CA THR A 114 -1.43 12.63 13.13
C THR A 114 -1.53 11.77 14.38
N GLN A 115 -2.32 10.69 14.33
CA GLN A 115 -2.43 9.70 15.39
C GLN A 115 -2.77 8.33 14.78
N LEU A 116 -2.15 7.25 15.29
CA LEU A 116 -2.29 5.89 14.77
C LEU A 116 -3.24 4.99 15.57
N ASP A 117 -3.69 5.42 16.74
CA ASP A 117 -4.36 4.59 17.74
C ASP A 117 -5.58 5.27 18.37
N LYS A 118 -6.29 6.11 17.63
CA LYS A 118 -7.51 6.74 18.12
C LYS A 118 -8.53 5.69 18.54
N MET A 119 -8.82 5.62 19.84
CA MET A 119 -9.81 4.71 20.38
C MET A 119 -11.23 5.09 19.92
N ALA A 120 -11.96 4.14 19.37
CA ALA A 120 -13.38 4.24 19.05
C ALA A 120 -14.26 3.76 20.23
N PRO A 121 -15.57 4.12 20.27
CA PRO A 121 -16.47 3.74 21.36
C PRO A 121 -16.64 2.24 21.56
N ASP A 122 -16.42 1.44 20.52
CA ASP A 122 -16.48 -0.03 20.55
C ASP A 122 -15.17 -0.71 21.01
N GLY A 123 -14.16 0.09 21.38
CA GLY A 123 -12.85 -0.38 21.81
C GLY A 123 -11.88 -0.71 20.68
N SER A 124 -12.28 -0.55 19.42
CA SER A 124 -11.33 -0.62 18.29
C SER A 124 -10.44 0.62 18.21
N THR A 125 -9.35 0.52 17.46
CA THR A 125 -8.49 1.67 17.17
C THR A 125 -8.56 2.03 15.69
N SER A 126 -8.33 3.30 15.39
CA SER A 126 -8.35 3.85 14.02
C SER A 126 -7.26 4.87 13.82
N LEU A 127 -6.75 4.93 12.60
CA LEU A 127 -5.88 5.99 12.14
C LEU A 127 -6.70 7.27 11.92
N VAL A 128 -6.18 8.42 12.37
CA VAL A 128 -6.85 9.71 12.17
C VAL A 128 -5.87 10.80 11.77
N MET A 129 -6.39 11.82 11.09
CA MET A 129 -5.70 13.05 10.81
C MET A 129 -6.50 14.23 11.36
N TYR A 130 -5.89 15.03 12.22
CA TYR A 130 -6.47 16.25 12.72
C TYR A 130 -5.88 17.45 11.97
N TRP A 131 -6.71 18.14 11.22
CA TRP A 131 -6.31 19.31 10.44
C TRP A 131 -5.65 20.40 11.30
N ASP A 132 -6.13 20.62 12.50
CA ASP A 132 -5.57 21.63 13.41
C ASP A 132 -4.10 21.37 13.78
N GLN A 133 -3.63 20.14 13.70
CA GLN A 133 -2.23 19.79 13.93
C GLN A 133 -1.37 20.01 12.68
N MET A 134 -1.98 20.07 11.49
CA MET A 134 -1.30 20.19 10.20
C MET A 134 -1.31 21.61 9.63
N LYS A 135 -2.35 22.39 9.88
CA LYS A 135 -2.63 23.68 9.19
C LYS A 135 -1.53 24.74 9.29
N ASN A 136 -0.63 24.61 10.27
CA ASN A 136 0.46 25.56 10.48
C ASN A 136 1.83 25.01 10.07
N LEU A 137 1.89 23.77 9.56
CA LEU A 137 3.14 23.19 9.05
C LEU A 137 3.42 23.74 7.63
N ASP A 138 4.61 24.25 7.46
CA ASP A 138 5.15 24.63 6.16
C ASP A 138 6.13 23.54 5.69
N PRO A 139 5.72 22.63 4.78
CA PRO A 139 6.55 21.49 4.41
C PRO A 139 7.83 21.87 3.67
N LEU A 140 7.97 23.15 3.26
CA LEU A 140 9.20 23.67 2.68
C LEU A 140 10.20 24.17 3.69
N LYS A 141 9.76 24.46 4.91
CA LYS A 141 10.60 25.05 5.99
C LYS A 141 10.74 24.14 7.20
N ASP A 142 9.64 23.46 7.56
CA ASP A 142 9.58 22.63 8.73
C ASP A 142 10.04 21.20 8.41
N ASP A 143 10.71 20.54 9.36
CA ASP A 143 10.94 19.11 9.27
C ASP A 143 9.67 18.38 9.67
N ILE A 144 9.15 17.57 8.77
CA ILE A 144 7.89 16.86 8.98
C ILE A 144 8.17 15.49 9.58
N HIS A 145 7.71 15.29 10.81
CA HIS A 145 7.77 14.04 11.54
C HIS A 145 6.37 13.70 12.04
N LEU A 146 5.59 12.99 11.20
CA LEU A 146 4.25 12.59 11.55
C LEU A 146 4.17 11.09 11.82
N PRO A 147 3.39 10.66 12.82
CA PRO A 147 3.18 9.25 13.07
C PRO A 147 2.69 8.51 11.80
N GLY A 148 3.28 7.34 11.52
CA GLY A 148 2.90 6.53 10.37
C GLY A 148 3.35 7.06 9.01
N TRP A 149 4.07 8.18 8.97
CA TRP A 149 4.74 8.63 7.75
C TRP A 149 6.19 8.16 7.74
N ASP A 150 6.39 7.00 7.17
CA ASP A 150 7.72 6.42 6.92
C ASP A 150 8.14 6.78 5.50
N SER A 151 8.70 7.95 5.33
CA SER A 151 9.22 8.39 4.05
C SER A 151 10.60 7.78 3.80
N SER A 152 10.77 7.14 2.66
CA SER A 152 12.09 6.72 2.16
C SER A 152 12.93 7.89 1.67
N TYR A 153 12.37 9.10 1.65
CA TYR A 153 13.01 10.33 1.21
C TYR A 153 13.57 11.12 2.40
N THR A 154 14.72 11.75 2.21
CA THR A 154 15.24 12.76 3.14
C THR A 154 14.36 14.02 3.12
N GLN A 155 14.47 14.87 4.14
CA GLN A 155 13.69 16.13 4.19
C GLN A 155 13.99 17.04 2.98
N ASP A 156 15.22 17.05 2.49
CA ASP A 156 15.57 17.85 1.31
C ASP A 156 14.95 17.28 0.03
N GLU A 157 14.97 15.96 -0.16
CA GLU A 157 14.27 15.30 -1.26
C GLU A 157 12.76 15.54 -1.21
N VAL A 158 12.14 15.49 -0.04
CA VAL A 158 10.72 15.84 0.16
C VAL A 158 10.45 17.28 -0.28
N ARG A 159 11.31 18.24 0.11
CA ARG A 159 11.17 19.65 -0.31
C ARG A 159 11.29 19.82 -1.83
N ASP A 160 12.19 19.05 -2.47
CA ASP A 160 12.34 19.08 -3.93
C ASP A 160 11.12 18.46 -4.63
N LEU A 161 10.57 17.37 -4.11
CA LEU A 161 9.32 16.78 -4.62
C LEU A 161 8.15 17.75 -4.48
N ILE A 162 8.00 18.43 -3.32
CA ILE A 162 6.94 19.43 -3.11
C ILE A 162 7.07 20.60 -4.09
N ARG A 163 8.29 21.06 -4.39
CA ARG A 163 8.51 22.13 -5.37
C ARG A 163 8.19 21.69 -6.80
N ALA A 164 8.34 20.39 -7.10
CA ALA A 164 8.03 19.83 -8.40
C ALA A 164 6.53 19.60 -8.61
N TYR A 165 5.75 19.48 -7.50
CA TYR A 165 4.30 19.30 -7.50
C TYR A 165 3.55 20.62 -7.71
#